data_fce6952228bf3fa3d65babab41b43a07
#
_entry.id   fce6952228bf3fa3d65babab41b43a07
#
_cell.length_a   1.000
_cell.length_b   1.000
_cell.length_c   1.000
_cell.angle_alpha   90.00
_cell.angle_beta   90.00
_cell.angle_gamma   90.00
#
_symmetry.space_group_name_H-M   'P 1'
#
loop_
_entity.id
_entity.type
_entity.pdbx_description
1 polymer ?
#
loop_
_entity_poly.entity_id
_entity_poly.type
_entity_poly.pdbx_seq_one_letter_code
_entity_poly.pdbx_strand_id
1 'polypeptide(L)'
;MGKKVFVDLSHPFGADIPLWPYFVKPVIDTMHGKAKSGVLSQKISVVQHAGTHADSPRHVMERDFNGVRARYTHELPIDAYCGDAICLDVRCKAWELITDKHLDD
;
A
#
# COMPACT_ATOMS: atom_id res chain seq x y z
N MET A 1 -19.61 -15.49 -21.42
CA MET A 1 -18.95 -14.65 -20.42
C MET A 1 -17.90 -15.47 -19.70
N GLY A 2 -16.63 -15.08 -19.77
CA GLY A 2 -15.55 -15.77 -19.03
C GLY A 2 -15.78 -15.66 -17.52
N LYS A 3 -15.41 -16.69 -16.76
CA LYS A 3 -15.45 -16.67 -15.29
C LYS A 3 -14.44 -15.64 -14.78
N LYS A 4 -14.89 -14.65 -14.01
CA LYS A 4 -13.98 -13.72 -13.32
C LYS A 4 -13.18 -14.51 -12.28
N VAL A 5 -11.86 -14.32 -12.30
CA VAL A 5 -10.93 -14.87 -11.30
C VAL A 5 -10.42 -13.70 -10.47
N PHE A 6 -10.46 -13.85 -9.16
CA PHE A 6 -9.87 -12.89 -8.22
C PHE A 6 -8.56 -13.48 -7.71
N VAL A 7 -7.51 -12.68 -7.78
CA VAL A 7 -6.18 -13.04 -7.27
C VAL A 7 -5.78 -11.95 -6.26
N ASP A 8 -5.59 -12.35 -5.01
CA ASP A 8 -5.08 -11.45 -3.97
C ASP A 8 -3.55 -11.39 -4.06
N LEU A 9 -3.04 -10.21 -4.37
CA LEU A 9 -1.60 -9.94 -4.47
C LEU A 9 -1.06 -9.23 -3.23
N SER A 10 -1.88 -9.04 -2.20
CA SER A 10 -1.50 -8.35 -0.98
C SER A 10 -0.69 -9.25 -0.05
N HIS A 11 0.28 -8.68 0.65
CA HIS A 11 0.88 -9.34 1.80
C HIS A 11 -0.14 -9.46 2.95
N PRO A 12 -0.15 -10.59 3.68
CA PRO A 12 -0.94 -10.69 4.90
C PRO A 12 -0.56 -9.57 5.89
N PHE A 13 -1.56 -8.86 6.40
CA PHE A 13 -1.33 -7.82 7.40
C PHE A 13 -1.17 -8.42 8.80
N GLY A 14 -0.06 -8.14 9.46
CA GLY A 14 0.24 -8.68 10.78
C GLY A 14 1.53 -8.11 11.36
N ALA A 15 1.96 -8.64 12.50
CA ALA A 15 3.17 -8.19 13.19
C ALA A 15 4.47 -8.39 12.37
N ASP A 16 4.46 -9.35 11.46
CA ASP A 16 5.61 -9.68 10.60
C ASP A 16 5.46 -9.17 9.16
N ILE A 17 4.58 -8.19 8.95
CA ILE A 17 4.40 -7.56 7.63
C ILE A 17 5.74 -6.96 7.15
N PRO A 18 6.07 -7.05 5.84
CA PRO A 18 7.25 -6.40 5.30
C PRO A 18 7.25 -4.90 5.53
N LEU A 19 8.36 -4.38 6.01
CA LEU A 19 8.56 -2.97 6.35
C LEU A 19 9.85 -2.44 5.75
N TRP A 20 9.88 -1.14 5.55
CA TRP A 20 11.14 -0.45 5.29
C TRP A 20 12.10 -0.63 6.48
N PRO A 21 13.42 -0.81 6.26
CA PRO A 21 14.37 -1.20 7.32
C PRO A 21 14.39 -0.34 8.57
N TYR A 22 14.00 0.92 8.48
CA TYR A 22 14.00 1.87 9.61
C TYR A 22 12.66 2.02 10.31
N PHE A 23 11.63 1.31 9.86
CA PHE A 23 10.30 1.41 10.46
C PHE A 23 10.16 0.45 11.64
N VAL A 24 9.39 0.90 12.63
CA VAL A 24 9.03 0.04 13.78
C VAL A 24 7.96 -0.97 13.38
N LYS A 25 8.05 -2.17 13.94
CA LYS A 25 7.06 -3.22 13.69
C LYS A 25 5.67 -2.81 14.18
N PRO A 26 4.61 -3.27 13.51
CA PRO A 26 3.26 -3.12 14.01
C PRO A 26 3.09 -3.73 15.40
N VAL A 27 2.31 -3.07 16.24
CA VAL A 27 1.86 -3.60 17.53
C VAL A 27 0.38 -3.90 17.42
N ILE A 28 -0.02 -5.12 17.74
CA ILE A 28 -1.40 -5.59 17.71
C ILE A 28 -1.79 -6.02 19.12
N ASP A 29 -2.53 -5.17 19.81
CA ASP A 29 -2.98 -5.39 21.18
C ASP A 29 -4.41 -5.95 21.19
N THR A 30 -4.64 -7.04 21.88
CA THR A 30 -5.99 -7.54 22.11
C THR A 30 -6.68 -6.74 23.20
N MET A 31 -7.70 -5.99 22.83
CA MET A 31 -8.51 -5.19 23.77
C MET A 31 -9.61 -6.04 24.43
N HIS A 32 -10.27 -6.89 23.66
CA HIS A 32 -11.31 -7.80 24.13
C HIS A 32 -11.08 -9.20 23.57
N GLY A 33 -11.09 -10.19 24.43
CA GLY A 33 -10.97 -11.60 24.04
C GLY A 33 -12.32 -12.30 24.10
N LYS A 34 -12.56 -13.24 23.17
CA LYS A 34 -13.80 -14.01 23.08
C LYS A 34 -14.21 -14.70 24.39
N ALA A 35 -13.23 -15.19 25.16
CA ALA A 35 -13.48 -15.87 26.43
C ALA A 35 -14.16 -14.98 27.48
N LYS A 36 -13.98 -13.67 27.43
CA LYS A 36 -14.53 -12.71 28.41
C LYS A 36 -15.73 -11.93 27.87
N SER A 37 -15.71 -11.56 26.59
CA SER A 37 -16.67 -10.61 26.02
C SER A 37 -17.49 -11.19 24.86
N GLY A 38 -17.22 -12.43 24.44
CA GLY A 38 -17.87 -13.04 23.27
C GLY A 38 -17.38 -12.51 21.92
N VAL A 39 -16.59 -11.46 21.92
CA VAL A 39 -16.03 -10.82 20.73
C VAL A 39 -14.51 -10.69 20.82
N LEU A 40 -13.85 -10.62 19.67
CA LEU A 40 -12.45 -10.25 19.56
C LEU A 40 -12.35 -8.84 19.02
N SER A 41 -11.68 -7.95 19.74
CA SER A 41 -11.31 -6.63 19.21
C SER A 41 -9.85 -6.34 19.49
N GLN A 42 -9.21 -5.68 18.55
CA GLN A 42 -7.78 -5.38 18.61
C GLN A 42 -7.52 -3.92 18.30
N LYS A 43 -6.51 -3.38 18.96
CA LYS A 43 -5.91 -2.08 18.62
C LYS A 43 -4.66 -2.34 17.80
N ILE A 44 -4.51 -1.61 16.69
CA ILE A 44 -3.36 -1.70 15.81
C ILE A 44 -2.62 -0.36 15.84
N SER A 45 -1.32 -0.39 16.11
CA SER A 45 -0.41 0.74 15.97
C SER A 45 0.61 0.39 14.91
N VAL A 46 0.65 1.16 13.82
CA VAL A 46 1.46 0.86 12.64
C VAL A 46 1.88 2.16 11.96
N VAL A 47 3.04 2.15 11.31
CA VAL A 47 3.43 3.22 10.39
C VAL A 47 2.58 3.15 9.11
N GLN A 48 2.30 4.30 8.48
CA GLN A 48 1.41 4.35 7.32
C GLN A 48 1.90 3.52 6.13
N HIS A 49 3.22 3.42 5.94
CA HIS A 49 3.84 2.70 4.83
C HIS A 49 4.22 1.27 5.23
N ALA A 50 3.23 0.48 5.63
CA ALA A 50 3.42 -0.91 6.03
C ALA A 50 2.68 -1.87 5.09
N GLY A 51 3.37 -2.90 4.61
CA GLY A 51 2.82 -3.93 3.73
C GLY A 51 2.39 -3.40 2.36
N THR A 52 1.39 -4.04 1.78
CA THR A 52 0.85 -3.65 0.47
C THR A 52 -0.08 -2.45 0.63
N HIS A 53 0.28 -1.33 0.06
CA HIS A 53 -0.46 -0.07 0.16
C HIS A 53 -0.25 0.81 -1.08
N ALA A 54 -1.03 1.85 -1.20
CA ALA A 54 -0.87 2.88 -2.21
C ALA A 54 -0.55 4.22 -1.55
N ASP A 55 0.48 4.90 -2.04
CA ASP A 55 0.85 6.22 -1.60
C ASP A 55 -0.01 7.29 -2.25
N SER A 56 -0.25 8.37 -1.53
CA SER A 56 -0.84 9.56 -2.10
C SER A 56 0.23 10.49 -2.68
N PRO A 57 -0.10 11.37 -3.63
CA PRO A 57 0.82 12.40 -4.09
C PRO A 57 1.42 13.23 -2.95
N ARG A 58 0.66 13.47 -1.89
CA ARG A 58 1.10 14.22 -0.70
C ARG A 58 2.26 13.57 0.05
N HIS A 59 2.47 12.28 -0.11
CA HIS A 59 3.59 11.58 0.51
C HIS A 59 4.95 12.11 0.05
N VAL A 60 5.07 12.39 -1.25
CA VAL A 60 6.36 12.72 -1.88
C VAL A 60 6.45 14.16 -2.39
N MET A 61 5.36 14.91 -2.46
CA MET A 61 5.34 16.28 -2.97
C MET A 61 4.42 17.20 -2.18
N GLU A 62 4.81 18.46 -2.05
CA GLU A 62 3.98 19.51 -1.48
C GLU A 62 2.94 20.03 -2.46
N ARG A 63 3.32 20.15 -3.73
CA ARG A 63 2.51 20.63 -4.83
C ARG A 63 2.69 19.75 -6.05
N ASP A 64 1.65 19.62 -6.85
CA ASP A 64 1.71 18.94 -8.14
C ASP A 64 2.43 19.82 -9.20
N PHE A 65 2.56 19.30 -10.41
CA PHE A 65 3.23 19.99 -11.53
C PHE A 65 2.54 21.31 -11.97
N ASN A 66 1.28 21.51 -11.55
CA ASN A 66 0.52 22.75 -11.81
C ASN A 66 0.60 23.73 -10.63
N GLY A 67 1.41 23.44 -9.62
CA GLY A 67 1.56 24.27 -8.43
C GLY A 67 0.40 24.15 -7.42
N VAL A 68 -0.55 23.26 -7.65
CA VAL A 68 -1.66 23.00 -6.74
C VAL A 68 -1.19 22.11 -5.61
N ARG A 69 -1.72 22.28 -4.40
CA ARG A 69 -1.41 21.44 -3.25
C ARG A 69 -1.65 19.95 -3.60
N ALA A 70 -0.65 19.11 -3.37
CA ALA A 70 -0.77 17.68 -3.58
C ALA A 70 -1.82 17.06 -2.66
N ARG A 71 -2.60 16.12 -3.18
CA ARG A 71 -3.76 15.52 -2.51
C ARG A 71 -3.37 14.38 -1.58
N TYR A 72 -4.07 14.27 -0.47
CA TYR A 72 -4.06 13.08 0.38
C TYR A 72 -4.86 11.93 -0.24
N THR A 73 -4.67 10.72 0.26
CA THR A 73 -5.37 9.52 -0.24
C THR A 73 -6.89 9.68 -0.26
N HIS A 74 -7.47 10.24 0.81
CA HIS A 74 -8.93 10.44 0.92
C HIS A 74 -9.50 11.55 0.01
N GLU A 75 -8.63 12.34 -0.60
CA GLU A 75 -8.99 13.38 -1.58
C GLU A 75 -8.89 12.89 -3.02
N LEU A 76 -8.40 11.67 -3.24
CA LEU A 76 -8.31 11.07 -4.56
C LEU A 76 -9.64 10.37 -4.91
N PRO A 77 -10.05 10.41 -6.19
CA PRO A 77 -11.21 9.66 -6.62
C PRO A 77 -10.93 8.16 -6.54
N ILE A 78 -11.95 7.37 -6.26
CA ILE A 78 -11.79 5.93 -6.04
C ILE A 78 -11.32 5.17 -7.29
N ASP A 79 -11.65 5.66 -8.47
CA ASP A 79 -11.22 5.14 -9.76
C ASP A 79 -9.73 5.35 -10.03
N ALA A 80 -9.05 6.21 -9.27
CA ALA A 80 -7.59 6.29 -9.30
C ALA A 80 -6.90 4.99 -8.82
N TYR A 81 -7.63 4.09 -8.16
CA TYR A 81 -7.10 2.84 -7.59
C TYR A 81 -7.60 1.59 -8.30
N CYS A 82 -8.33 1.74 -9.39
CA CYS A 82 -8.79 0.61 -10.19
C CYS A 82 -8.86 0.98 -11.67
N GLY A 83 -8.56 0.00 -12.52
CA GLY A 83 -8.55 0.19 -13.97
C GLY A 83 -7.89 -0.99 -14.67
N ASP A 84 -7.74 -0.85 -15.97
CA ASP A 84 -6.94 -1.77 -16.74
C ASP A 84 -5.47 -1.64 -16.35
N ALA A 85 -4.77 -2.76 -16.30
CA ALA A 85 -3.37 -2.80 -15.87
C ALA A 85 -2.52 -3.61 -16.85
N ILE A 86 -1.26 -3.24 -16.94
CA ILE A 86 -0.23 -4.00 -17.67
C ILE A 86 0.87 -4.41 -16.68
N CYS A 87 1.50 -5.54 -16.96
CA CYS A 87 2.68 -5.97 -16.24
C CYS A 87 3.90 -5.78 -17.15
N LEU A 88 4.80 -4.88 -16.77
CA LEU A 88 6.03 -4.62 -17.49
C LEU A 88 7.15 -5.52 -16.97
N ASP A 89 7.92 -6.16 -17.86
CA ASP A 89 9.10 -6.94 -17.49
C ASP A 89 10.32 -6.01 -17.39
N VAL A 90 10.44 -5.32 -16.28
CA VAL A 90 11.55 -4.40 -16.00
C VAL A 90 12.70 -5.15 -15.33
N ARG A 91 13.73 -5.51 -16.11
CA ARG A 91 14.93 -6.19 -15.62
C ARG A 91 16.06 -5.20 -15.37
N CYS A 92 16.33 -4.92 -14.11
CA CYS A 92 17.46 -4.08 -13.70
C CYS A 92 18.37 -4.80 -12.70
N LYS A 93 19.58 -4.25 -12.51
CA LYS A 93 20.52 -4.73 -11.50
C LYS A 93 20.02 -4.37 -10.10
N ALA A 94 20.52 -5.07 -9.09
CA ALA A 94 20.25 -4.70 -7.69
C ALA A 94 20.66 -3.24 -7.45
N TRP A 95 19.75 -2.45 -6.84
CA TRP A 95 19.94 -1.02 -6.55
C TRP A 95 19.98 -0.08 -7.76
N GLU A 96 19.68 -0.57 -8.95
CA GLU A 96 19.49 0.27 -10.13
C GLU A 96 18.12 0.97 -10.06
N LEU A 97 18.11 2.25 -10.41
CA LEU A 97 16.85 3.02 -10.45
C LEU A 97 16.06 2.66 -11.71
N ILE A 98 14.79 2.36 -11.53
CA ILE A 98 13.85 2.29 -12.64
C ILE A 98 13.56 3.71 -13.11
N THR A 99 13.76 3.98 -14.37
CA THR A 99 13.53 5.27 -15.01
C THR A 99 12.44 5.14 -16.07
N ASP A 100 11.99 6.26 -16.63
CA ASP A 100 11.09 6.34 -17.77
C ASP A 100 11.50 5.44 -18.93
N LYS A 101 12.80 5.35 -19.23
CA LYS A 101 13.33 4.49 -20.30
C LYS A 101 13.04 3.00 -20.12
N HIS A 102 12.76 2.56 -18.91
CA HIS A 102 12.37 1.17 -18.61
C HIS A 102 10.86 0.93 -18.78
N LEU A 103 10.09 2.00 -18.98
CA LEU A 103 8.64 1.96 -19.07
C LEU A 103 8.10 2.24 -20.48
N ASP A 104 9.00 2.58 -21.43
CA ASP A 104 8.67 3.03 -22.80
C ASP A 104 8.59 1.87 -23.83
N ASP A 105 8.31 0.64 -23.44
CA ASP A 105 8.15 -0.52 -24.36
C ASP A 105 6.70 -0.74 -24.82
#